data_8587fd2210eb829b6514ccf92350ae6e
#
_entry.id   8587fd2210eb829b6514ccf92350ae6e
#
_cell.length_a   1.000
_cell.length_b   1.000
_cell.length_c   1.000
_cell.angle_alpha   90.00
_cell.angle_beta   90.00
_cell.angle_gamma   90.00
#
_symmetry.space_group_name_H-M   'P 1'
#
loop_
_entity.id
_entity.type
_entity.pdbx_description
1 polymer ?
#
loop_
_entity_poly.entity_id
_entity_poly.type
_entity_poly.pdbx_seq_one_letter_code
_entity_poly.pdbx_strand_id
1 'polypeptide(L)'
;MRTFNSICLAFFTFLFLAVTGCGGGGGGSASSSTGEISVSLTDSTTDQYSAVYVTIKEVQVNVSGEGEGAEQWQVVASPNKIYDLLTLVNGVMETLGVSDLPTGHYTQMRLIIGEDITVVENRDELNLNSQTHSATGFANYIITTDNVVHELKIPSGYQTGIKLVHEFDIVAGLTADLILDFDVAKSIVERGKSGKWNLKPTIKVLGTNNIATLAGTVTDSAGTPLPGVLVSAQIYNPDATDEKDKVIVVTTTLTATDDLGTEADETGQYKIYLKPGEYIIVATATDYYSQTAPYTAVLNAVDQQDFALTPVGDNKGTISGEVLLADNETEFVTISFRQSVGDKEIEVASLTVGAEGPFDPFLLPYGDYKVVLSMTGHETQSSTFTLDAATLEIGTFDFTTL
;
A
#
# COMPACT_ATOMS: atom_id res chain seq x y z
N MET A 1 68.79 17.43 -27.98
CA MET A 1 68.82 18.86 -28.30
C MET A 1 67.92 19.55 -27.30
N ARG A 2 68.49 20.06 -26.20
CA ARG A 2 68.71 21.49 -25.91
C ARG A 2 67.39 22.22 -25.83
N THR A 3 66.93 22.96 -24.77
CA THR A 3 67.58 23.67 -23.62
C THR A 3 66.44 24.11 -22.73
N PHE A 4 66.44 23.94 -21.42
CA PHE A 4 66.89 24.86 -20.37
C PHE A 4 66.29 26.28 -20.40
N ASN A 5 65.59 26.66 -19.41
CA ASN A 5 65.81 27.79 -18.45
C ASN A 5 64.45 28.29 -17.92
N SER A 6 64.23 28.76 -16.79
CA SER A 6 64.90 29.09 -15.53
C SER A 6 63.90 29.99 -14.77
N ILE A 7 63.64 29.67 -13.56
CA ILE A 7 63.55 30.47 -12.33
C ILE A 7 63.16 31.94 -12.49
N CYS A 8 62.09 32.37 -11.78
CA CYS A 8 62.11 33.59 -10.98
C CYS A 8 61.24 33.48 -9.72
N LEU A 9 61.96 33.46 -8.63
CA LEU A 9 61.54 33.60 -7.22
C LEU A 9 61.33 35.10 -6.96
N ALA A 10 60.17 35.50 -6.46
CA ALA A 10 60.02 36.82 -5.89
C ALA A 10 59.24 36.72 -4.56
N PHE A 11 60.05 36.83 -3.52
CA PHE A 11 59.61 37.19 -2.15
C PHE A 11 58.99 38.56 -2.15
N PHE A 12 57.83 38.70 -1.54
CA PHE A 12 57.39 39.99 -0.99
C PHE A 12 56.80 39.82 0.39
N THR A 13 57.49 40.49 1.30
CA THR A 13 57.32 40.55 2.74
C THR A 13 56.18 41.49 3.15
N PHE A 14 55.44 41.07 4.17
CA PHE A 14 54.92 41.82 5.32
C PHE A 14 54.26 43.18 5.11
N LEU A 15 52.97 43.26 5.50
CA LEU A 15 52.51 44.37 6.33
C LEU A 15 51.33 43.95 7.21
N PHE A 16 51.62 43.85 8.53
CA PHE A 16 50.64 43.76 9.60
C PHE A 16 49.92 45.10 9.74
N LEU A 17 48.58 45.12 9.62
CA LEU A 17 47.80 46.19 10.18
C LEU A 17 46.76 45.61 11.13
N ALA A 18 47.01 45.71 12.42
CA ALA A 18 46.02 45.48 13.46
C ALA A 18 45.04 46.65 13.44
N VAL A 19 43.76 46.37 13.18
CA VAL A 19 42.65 47.26 13.53
C VAL A 19 41.77 46.55 14.54
N THR A 20 41.93 46.96 15.80
CA THR A 20 40.96 46.69 16.86
C THR A 20 39.74 47.54 16.58
N GLY A 21 38.63 46.89 16.15
CA GLY A 21 37.30 47.47 16.02
C GLY A 21 36.33 46.70 16.91
N CYS A 22 35.99 47.27 18.02
CA CYS A 22 35.00 46.81 18.96
C CYS A 22 33.58 47.10 18.41
N GLY A 23 32.66 46.16 18.56
CA GLY A 23 31.22 46.46 18.68
C GLY A 23 30.35 46.09 17.52
N GLY A 24 29.40 45.21 17.75
CA GLY A 24 28.19 45.01 16.95
C GLY A 24 27.66 43.60 17.07
N GLY A 25 26.63 43.43 17.88
CA GLY A 25 25.90 42.16 18.00
C GLY A 25 25.44 41.62 16.67
N GLY A 26 26.04 40.55 16.23
CA GLY A 26 25.55 39.74 15.14
C GLY A 26 24.63 38.70 15.72
N GLY A 27 23.34 38.87 15.52
CA GLY A 27 22.38 37.79 15.67
C GLY A 27 22.84 36.63 14.78
N GLY A 28 23.31 35.56 15.40
CA GLY A 28 23.56 34.32 14.71
C GLY A 28 22.23 33.84 14.17
N SER A 29 22.04 33.93 12.85
CA SER A 29 21.07 33.13 12.18
C SER A 29 21.45 31.69 12.51
N ALA A 30 20.69 31.05 13.39
CA ALA A 30 20.77 29.62 13.54
C ALA A 30 20.53 29.04 12.16
N SER A 31 21.56 28.53 11.49
CA SER A 31 21.38 27.73 10.29
C SER A 31 20.59 26.53 10.77
N SER A 32 19.31 26.46 10.41
CA SER A 32 18.52 25.29 10.64
C SER A 32 19.25 24.13 9.94
N SER A 33 19.68 23.14 10.71
CA SER A 33 20.21 21.92 10.13
C SER A 33 19.10 21.25 9.35
N THR A 34 19.39 20.76 8.16
CA THR A 34 18.46 20.01 7.32
C THR A 34 18.88 18.55 7.22
N GLY A 35 17.93 17.66 7.11
CA GLY A 35 18.05 16.31 6.59
C GLY A 35 17.18 16.15 5.36
N GLU A 36 17.21 15.01 4.75
CA GLU A 36 16.46 14.69 3.53
C GLU A 36 15.29 13.77 3.86
N ILE A 37 14.18 13.90 3.14
CA ILE A 37 13.10 12.92 3.08
C ILE A 37 13.00 12.40 1.66
N SER A 38 12.88 11.07 1.53
CA SER A 38 12.55 10.36 0.29
C SER A 38 11.22 9.65 0.49
N VAL A 39 10.29 9.82 -0.44
CA VAL A 39 8.97 9.20 -0.36
C VAL A 39 8.73 8.36 -1.60
N SER A 40 8.44 7.08 -1.39
CA SER A 40 8.12 6.13 -2.45
C SER A 40 6.72 5.55 -2.26
N LEU A 41 6.10 5.12 -3.35
CA LEU A 41 4.80 4.49 -3.41
C LEU A 41 4.97 3.02 -3.77
N THR A 42 4.26 2.14 -3.09
CA THR A 42 4.07 0.73 -3.45
C THR A 42 2.62 0.35 -3.21
N ASP A 43 2.18 -0.81 -3.66
CA ASP A 43 0.82 -1.29 -3.47
C ASP A 43 0.77 -2.69 -2.83
N SER A 44 -0.20 -2.84 -1.91
CA SER A 44 -0.72 -4.14 -1.47
C SER A 44 -1.92 -4.47 -2.35
N THR A 45 -1.72 -5.31 -3.33
CA THR A 45 -2.60 -5.48 -4.48
C THR A 45 -3.75 -6.47 -4.28
N THR A 46 -4.61 -6.56 -5.31
CA THR A 46 -5.75 -7.47 -5.40
C THR A 46 -5.88 -7.99 -6.83
N ASP A 47 -6.51 -9.14 -7.00
CA ASP A 47 -6.87 -9.73 -8.29
C ASP A 47 -8.27 -9.31 -8.80
N GLN A 48 -8.98 -8.45 -8.06
CA GLN A 48 -10.34 -8.02 -8.38
C GLN A 48 -10.43 -7.05 -9.56
N TYR A 49 -9.32 -6.39 -9.92
CA TYR A 49 -9.26 -5.37 -10.97
C TYR A 49 -8.14 -5.69 -11.96
N SER A 50 -8.32 -5.25 -13.21
CA SER A 50 -7.27 -5.32 -14.24
C SER A 50 -6.29 -4.15 -14.15
N ALA A 51 -6.74 -2.99 -13.65
CA ALA A 51 -5.91 -1.82 -13.41
C ALA A 51 -6.57 -0.85 -12.43
N VAL A 52 -5.77 -0.11 -11.67
CA VAL A 52 -6.23 0.91 -10.71
C VAL A 52 -5.40 2.16 -10.84
N TYR A 53 -5.99 3.20 -11.42
CA TYR A 53 -5.30 4.46 -11.69
C TYR A 53 -5.65 5.53 -10.66
N VAL A 54 -4.63 6.07 -10.00
CA VAL A 54 -4.75 7.16 -9.03
C VAL A 54 -3.77 8.28 -9.35
N THR A 55 -4.26 9.51 -9.42
CA THR A 55 -3.43 10.69 -9.64
C THR A 55 -2.94 11.24 -8.31
N ILE A 56 -1.63 11.20 -8.08
CA ILE A 56 -0.98 11.84 -6.93
C ILE A 56 -0.47 13.20 -7.35
N LYS A 57 -1.04 14.25 -6.77
CA LYS A 57 -0.67 15.63 -7.04
C LYS A 57 0.51 16.07 -6.19
N GLU A 58 0.40 15.89 -4.87
CA GLU A 58 1.41 16.33 -3.91
C GLU A 58 1.48 15.41 -2.71
N VAL A 59 2.66 15.33 -2.10
CA VAL A 59 2.89 14.78 -0.77
C VAL A 59 3.31 15.92 0.15
N GLN A 60 2.69 16.01 1.31
CA GLN A 60 2.97 17.06 2.27
C GLN A 60 3.15 16.47 3.67
N VAL A 61 4.01 17.11 4.48
CA VAL A 61 4.29 16.71 5.86
C VAL A 61 4.03 17.89 6.82
N ASN A 62 3.71 17.57 8.07
CA ASN A 62 3.46 18.55 9.09
C ASN A 62 4.43 18.35 10.27
N VAL A 63 5.10 19.43 10.64
CA VAL A 63 5.98 19.47 11.83
C VAL A 63 5.09 19.54 13.07
N SER A 64 5.38 18.72 14.08
CA SER A 64 4.80 18.91 15.42
C SER A 64 5.39 20.19 16.03
N GLY A 65 4.70 21.30 15.89
CA GLY A 65 5.15 22.60 16.38
C GLY A 65 4.21 23.15 17.41
N GLU A 66 4.77 23.75 18.45
CA GLU A 66 4.07 24.51 19.47
C GLU A 66 3.31 25.69 18.83
N GLY A 67 1.99 25.72 19.01
CA GLY A 67 1.16 26.88 18.68
C GLY A 67 -0.16 26.51 18.00
N GLU A 68 -1.25 26.79 18.71
CA GLU A 68 -2.60 26.83 18.10
C GLU A 68 -2.59 27.84 16.95
N GLY A 69 -2.80 27.36 15.71
CA GLY A 69 -3.26 28.28 14.70
C GLY A 69 -2.81 28.18 13.26
N ALA A 70 -1.87 27.34 12.86
CA ALA A 70 -1.70 27.03 11.45
C ALA A 70 -0.95 25.70 11.29
N GLU A 71 -1.67 24.68 10.85
CA GLU A 71 -1.06 23.50 10.30
C GLU A 71 -0.10 23.94 9.18
N GLN A 72 1.20 24.00 9.46
CA GLN A 72 2.20 24.34 8.44
C GLN A 72 2.55 23.08 7.67
N TRP A 73 1.80 22.82 6.65
CA TRP A 73 2.08 21.77 5.71
C TRP A 73 3.22 22.18 4.78
N GLN A 74 4.28 21.37 4.74
CA GLN A 74 5.40 21.53 3.82
C GLN A 74 5.25 20.50 2.69
N VAL A 75 5.35 20.98 1.45
CA VAL A 75 5.34 20.11 0.27
C VAL A 75 6.70 19.43 0.15
N VAL A 76 6.73 18.11 0.14
CA VAL A 76 7.93 17.29 -0.01
C VAL A 76 8.04 16.65 -1.39
N ALA A 77 6.91 16.50 -2.09
CA ALA A 77 6.89 16.04 -3.47
C ALA A 77 5.67 16.60 -4.20
N SER A 78 5.83 16.91 -5.48
CA SER A 78 4.76 17.36 -6.38
C SER A 78 4.84 16.58 -7.70
N PRO A 79 4.64 15.26 -7.68
CA PRO A 79 4.77 14.45 -8.88
C PRO A 79 3.73 14.82 -9.93
N ASN A 80 2.52 15.17 -9.52
CA ASN A 80 1.37 15.46 -10.39
C ASN A 80 1.20 14.42 -11.50
N LYS A 81 1.33 13.14 -11.14
CA LYS A 81 1.31 11.98 -12.04
C LYS A 81 0.17 11.05 -11.71
N ILE A 82 -0.29 10.32 -12.72
CA ILE A 82 -1.19 9.19 -12.56
C ILE A 82 -0.36 7.90 -12.45
N TYR A 83 -0.72 7.05 -11.50
CA TYR A 83 -0.05 5.78 -11.22
C TYR A 83 -1.04 4.64 -11.38
N ASP A 84 -0.63 3.57 -12.07
CA ASP A 84 -1.33 2.29 -12.00
C ASP A 84 -0.79 1.54 -10.78
N LEU A 85 -1.60 1.49 -9.72
CA LEU A 85 -1.19 0.91 -8.45
C LEU A 85 -0.88 -0.59 -8.59
N LEU A 86 -1.59 -1.32 -9.46
CA LEU A 86 -1.38 -2.75 -9.64
C LEU A 86 -0.03 -3.10 -10.29
N THR A 87 0.68 -2.12 -10.83
CA THR A 87 2.06 -2.30 -11.33
C THR A 87 3.12 -2.11 -10.24
N LEU A 88 2.75 -1.55 -9.07
CA LEU A 88 3.67 -1.23 -7.97
C LEU A 88 3.70 -2.35 -6.90
N VAL A 89 3.73 -3.58 -7.35
CA VAL A 89 3.71 -4.79 -6.50
C VAL A 89 5.07 -5.48 -6.49
N ASN A 90 5.24 -6.51 -5.67
CA ASN A 90 6.48 -7.29 -5.57
C ASN A 90 7.72 -6.47 -5.23
N GLY A 91 7.54 -5.42 -4.44
CA GLY A 91 8.64 -4.53 -4.07
C GLY A 91 9.05 -3.55 -5.16
N VAL A 92 8.29 -3.47 -6.26
CA VAL A 92 8.39 -2.35 -7.19
C VAL A 92 7.89 -1.11 -6.46
N MET A 93 8.70 -0.05 -6.51
CA MET A 93 8.39 1.23 -5.88
C MET A 93 8.60 2.35 -6.88
N GLU A 94 7.67 3.28 -6.89
CA GLU A 94 7.83 4.53 -7.64
C GLU A 94 8.16 5.65 -6.67
N THR A 95 9.29 6.34 -6.89
CA THR A 95 9.68 7.48 -6.08
C THR A 95 8.78 8.68 -6.39
N LEU A 96 8.02 9.14 -5.41
CA LEU A 96 7.17 10.31 -5.53
C LEU A 96 7.98 11.60 -5.49
N GLY A 97 9.07 11.63 -4.70
CA GLY A 97 10.00 12.73 -4.63
C GLY A 97 10.96 12.65 -3.46
N VAL A 98 11.96 13.54 -3.53
CA VAL A 98 13.00 13.74 -2.51
C VAL A 98 13.08 15.23 -2.20
N SER A 99 13.21 15.61 -0.92
CA SER A 99 13.26 17.01 -0.50
C SER A 99 14.04 17.18 0.79
N ASP A 100 14.70 18.34 0.92
CA ASP A 100 15.31 18.75 2.18
C ASP A 100 14.25 19.29 3.15
N LEU A 101 14.31 18.84 4.39
CA LEU A 101 13.45 19.31 5.48
C LEU A 101 14.28 19.78 6.68
N PRO A 102 13.79 20.78 7.43
CA PRO A 102 14.36 21.11 8.74
C PRO A 102 14.42 19.90 9.66
N THR A 103 15.49 19.77 10.45
CA THR A 103 15.55 18.72 11.47
C THR A 103 14.43 18.90 12.48
N GLY A 104 13.81 17.79 12.87
CA GLY A 104 12.71 17.82 13.82
C GLY A 104 11.84 16.55 13.77
N HIS A 105 10.85 16.52 14.63
CA HIS A 105 9.89 15.45 14.73
C HIS A 105 8.62 15.81 13.94
N TYR A 106 8.24 14.94 13.01
CA TYR A 106 7.07 15.08 12.15
C TYR A 106 6.02 14.04 12.56
N THR A 107 4.76 14.45 12.67
CA THR A 107 3.69 13.57 13.19
C THR A 107 2.64 13.21 12.17
N GLN A 108 2.60 13.94 11.06
CA GLN A 108 1.57 13.74 10.04
C GLN A 108 2.13 13.92 8.65
N MET A 109 1.59 13.13 7.74
CA MET A 109 1.74 13.27 6.30
C MET A 109 0.36 13.38 5.65
N ARG A 110 0.26 13.98 4.49
CA ARG A 110 -0.93 13.89 3.66
C ARG A 110 -0.61 13.74 2.19
N LEU A 111 -1.46 13.00 1.51
CA LEU A 111 -1.40 12.76 0.09
C LEU A 111 -2.52 13.55 -0.58
N ILE A 112 -2.17 14.47 -1.46
CA ILE A 112 -3.13 15.25 -2.24
C ILE A 112 -3.39 14.52 -3.55
N ILE A 113 -4.64 14.14 -3.76
CA ILE A 113 -5.08 13.44 -4.97
C ILE A 113 -5.51 14.47 -6.02
N GLY A 114 -5.10 14.27 -7.26
CA GLY A 114 -5.51 15.11 -8.39
C GLY A 114 -6.89 14.71 -8.93
N GLU A 115 -7.68 15.70 -9.35
CA GLU A 115 -9.00 15.48 -9.95
C GLU A 115 -9.08 15.90 -11.44
N ASP A 116 -8.04 16.53 -11.95
CA ASP A 116 -7.98 17.01 -13.33
C ASP A 116 -6.89 16.28 -14.13
N ILE A 117 -7.33 15.38 -15.01
CA ILE A 117 -6.44 14.62 -15.90
C ILE A 117 -5.70 15.50 -16.91
N THR A 118 -6.18 16.71 -17.19
CA THR A 118 -5.57 17.56 -18.21
C THR A 118 -4.23 18.15 -17.79
N VAL A 119 -3.95 18.16 -16.48
CA VAL A 119 -2.71 18.72 -15.91
C VAL A 119 -1.72 17.66 -15.43
N VAL A 120 -1.98 16.39 -15.71
CA VAL A 120 -1.12 15.26 -15.29
C VAL A 120 0.16 15.23 -16.15
N GLU A 121 1.32 15.14 -15.48
CA GLU A 121 2.65 15.23 -16.12
C GLU A 121 2.99 14.05 -17.03
N ASN A 122 2.59 12.81 -16.65
CA ASN A 122 2.92 11.60 -17.39
C ASN A 122 1.81 11.12 -18.34
N ARG A 123 0.92 12.02 -18.74
CA ARG A 123 -0.23 11.70 -19.60
C ARG A 123 0.16 11.04 -20.92
N ASP A 124 1.23 11.51 -21.54
CA ASP A 124 1.69 11.01 -22.83
C ASP A 124 2.45 9.68 -22.70
N GLU A 125 3.17 9.47 -21.60
CA GLU A 125 3.95 8.26 -21.31
C GLU A 125 3.05 7.03 -21.15
N LEU A 126 1.91 7.20 -20.47
CA LEU A 126 0.91 6.13 -20.26
C LEU A 126 0.04 5.87 -21.50
N ASN A 127 0.39 6.51 -22.63
CA ASN A 127 -0.38 6.40 -23.89
C ASN A 127 -1.90 6.66 -23.67
N LEU A 128 -2.23 7.57 -22.75
CA LEU A 128 -3.59 7.96 -22.39
C LEU A 128 -4.36 8.54 -23.59
N ASN A 129 -3.68 8.73 -24.72
CA ASN A 129 -4.27 9.06 -26.02
C ASN A 129 -4.80 7.81 -26.75
N SER A 130 -4.54 6.58 -26.26
CA SER A 130 -5.18 5.38 -26.79
C SER A 130 -6.66 5.34 -26.41
N GLN A 131 -7.47 4.64 -27.18
CA GLN A 131 -8.94 4.60 -27.02
C GLN A 131 -9.40 4.14 -25.63
N THR A 132 -8.54 3.50 -24.84
CA THR A 132 -8.86 2.97 -23.51
C THR A 132 -8.81 4.04 -22.42
N HIS A 133 -7.87 5.00 -22.49
CA HIS A 133 -7.64 5.98 -21.42
C HIS A 133 -8.17 7.39 -21.77
N SER A 134 -7.98 7.84 -23.01
CA SER A 134 -8.42 9.15 -23.46
C SER A 134 -9.95 9.33 -23.48
N ALA A 135 -10.69 8.23 -23.57
CA ALA A 135 -12.15 8.26 -23.59
C ALA A 135 -12.78 8.49 -22.22
N THR A 136 -12.03 8.30 -21.12
CA THR A 136 -12.60 8.38 -19.78
C THR A 136 -12.70 9.79 -19.25
N GLY A 137 -11.70 10.64 -19.52
CA GLY A 137 -11.59 11.96 -18.91
C GLY A 137 -11.41 11.96 -17.39
N PHE A 138 -11.19 10.78 -16.77
CA PHE A 138 -11.07 10.61 -15.33
C PHE A 138 -9.62 10.65 -14.88
N ALA A 139 -9.33 11.38 -13.81
CA ALA A 139 -8.02 11.41 -13.18
C ALA A 139 -7.80 10.20 -12.24
N ASN A 140 -8.88 9.61 -11.76
CA ASN A 140 -8.86 8.43 -10.89
C ASN A 140 -9.93 7.45 -11.37
N TYR A 141 -9.55 6.21 -11.67
CA TYR A 141 -10.48 5.20 -12.20
C TYR A 141 -9.93 3.79 -12.04
N ILE A 142 -10.82 2.81 -12.14
CA ILE A 142 -10.48 1.39 -12.22
C ILE A 142 -10.86 0.82 -13.59
N ILE A 143 -10.22 -0.29 -13.91
CA ILE A 143 -10.63 -1.19 -14.98
C ILE A 143 -10.92 -2.54 -14.33
N THR A 144 -12.17 -2.98 -14.42
CA THR A 144 -12.60 -4.28 -13.90
C THR A 144 -12.09 -5.43 -14.78
N THR A 145 -12.14 -6.64 -14.28
CA THR A 145 -11.67 -7.84 -15.01
C THR A 145 -12.43 -8.12 -16.31
N ASP A 146 -13.66 -7.59 -16.47
CA ASP A 146 -14.43 -7.60 -17.72
C ASP A 146 -14.13 -6.40 -18.64
N ASN A 147 -13.05 -5.64 -18.36
CA ASN A 147 -12.57 -4.47 -19.10
C ASN A 147 -13.54 -3.27 -19.12
N VAL A 148 -14.37 -3.12 -18.08
CA VAL A 148 -15.20 -1.92 -17.90
C VAL A 148 -14.46 -0.87 -17.09
N VAL A 149 -14.53 0.38 -17.56
CA VAL A 149 -13.89 1.52 -16.89
C VAL A 149 -14.89 2.20 -15.97
N HIS A 150 -14.51 2.43 -14.70
CA HIS A 150 -15.32 3.13 -13.72
C HIS A 150 -14.54 4.26 -13.07
N GLU A 151 -15.13 5.46 -13.02
CA GLU A 151 -14.58 6.59 -12.27
C GLU A 151 -14.51 6.27 -10.78
N LEU A 152 -13.38 6.56 -10.15
CA LEU A 152 -13.22 6.53 -8.70
C LEU A 152 -13.48 7.90 -8.10
N LYS A 153 -14.53 8.03 -7.30
CA LYS A 153 -14.82 9.26 -6.56
C LYS A 153 -14.16 9.23 -5.19
N ILE A 154 -13.56 10.33 -4.80
CA ILE A 154 -12.86 10.46 -3.52
C ILE A 154 -13.62 11.50 -2.67
N PRO A 155 -14.53 11.08 -1.79
CA PRO A 155 -15.27 12.00 -0.94
C PRO A 155 -14.29 12.83 -0.09
N SER A 156 -14.36 14.16 -0.20
CA SER A 156 -13.54 15.14 0.54
C SER A 156 -12.01 15.08 0.33
N GLY A 157 -11.48 14.09 -0.37
CA GLY A 157 -10.03 13.87 -0.53
C GLY A 157 -9.32 14.89 -1.40
N TYR A 158 -10.01 15.52 -2.34
CA TYR A 158 -9.43 16.50 -3.25
C TYR A 158 -9.04 17.82 -2.56
N GLN A 159 -9.78 18.24 -1.54
CA GLN A 159 -9.57 19.54 -0.88
C GLN A 159 -8.65 19.44 0.33
N THR A 160 -8.79 18.40 1.14
CA THR A 160 -8.06 18.26 2.41
C THR A 160 -6.87 17.31 2.31
N GLY A 161 -6.81 16.50 1.26
CA GLY A 161 -5.88 15.40 1.13
C GLY A 161 -6.22 14.21 2.05
N ILE A 162 -5.57 13.09 1.79
CA ILE A 162 -5.66 11.89 2.62
C ILE A 162 -4.64 12.05 3.74
N LYS A 163 -5.12 12.23 4.97
CA LYS A 163 -4.24 12.35 6.15
C LYS A 163 -3.72 10.98 6.56
N LEU A 164 -2.40 10.89 6.72
CA LEU A 164 -1.67 9.71 7.17
C LEU A 164 -1.02 10.06 8.51
N VAL A 165 -1.40 9.37 9.58
CA VAL A 165 -0.80 9.54 10.89
C VAL A 165 0.43 8.63 10.97
N HIS A 166 1.60 9.22 10.86
CA HIS A 166 2.87 8.53 10.98
C HIS A 166 3.92 9.48 11.55
N GLU A 167 4.61 9.04 12.59
CA GLU A 167 5.67 9.79 13.25
C GLU A 167 7.04 9.39 12.68
N PHE A 168 7.85 10.39 12.34
CA PHE A 168 9.22 10.18 11.88
C PHE A 168 10.10 11.38 12.24
N ASP A 169 11.41 11.15 12.30
CA ASP A 169 12.38 12.17 12.61
C ASP A 169 13.23 12.51 11.39
N ILE A 170 13.43 13.81 11.15
CA ILE A 170 14.43 14.31 10.21
C ILE A 170 15.68 14.65 10.99
N VAL A 171 16.78 13.95 10.70
CA VAL A 171 18.07 14.11 11.34
C VAL A 171 19.06 14.76 10.37
N ALA A 172 19.86 15.71 10.86
CA ALA A 172 20.81 16.46 10.06
C ALA A 172 21.75 15.55 9.24
N GLY A 173 21.77 15.75 7.92
CA GLY A 173 22.65 15.03 7.00
C GLY A 173 22.28 13.54 6.78
N LEU A 174 21.12 13.10 7.26
CA LEU A 174 20.58 11.76 6.98
C LEU A 174 19.31 11.86 6.15
N THR A 175 19.03 10.78 5.39
CA THR A 175 17.80 10.63 4.62
C THR A 175 16.81 9.79 5.43
N ALA A 176 15.60 10.30 5.58
CA ALA A 176 14.45 9.51 6.06
C ALA A 176 13.71 8.97 4.86
N ASP A 177 13.84 7.68 4.60
CA ASP A 177 13.14 7.00 3.51
C ASP A 177 11.79 6.47 4.01
N LEU A 178 10.71 6.91 3.39
CA LEU A 178 9.34 6.49 3.69
C LEU A 178 8.70 5.81 2.48
N ILE A 179 8.04 4.70 2.73
CA ILE A 179 7.25 3.97 1.74
C ILE A 179 5.77 4.12 2.08
N LEU A 180 4.99 4.60 1.13
CA LEU A 180 3.53 4.61 1.18
C LEU A 180 3.03 3.30 0.57
N ASP A 181 2.58 2.38 1.41
CA ASP A 181 1.99 1.10 1.02
C ASP A 181 0.47 1.30 0.87
N PHE A 182 0.00 1.38 -0.38
CA PHE A 182 -1.39 1.59 -0.72
C PHE A 182 -2.11 0.24 -0.76
N ASP A 183 -3.14 0.04 0.03
CA ASP A 183 -3.92 -1.21 0.06
C ASP A 183 -5.14 -1.07 -0.86
N VAL A 184 -4.98 -1.40 -2.14
CA VAL A 184 -6.03 -1.29 -3.16
C VAL A 184 -7.25 -2.14 -2.80
N ALA A 185 -7.06 -3.35 -2.29
CA ALA A 185 -8.14 -4.27 -1.95
C ALA A 185 -9.12 -3.68 -0.91
N LYS A 186 -8.59 -2.88 0.03
CA LYS A 186 -9.38 -2.22 1.07
C LYS A 186 -9.77 -0.78 0.71
N SER A 187 -9.24 -0.26 -0.37
CA SER A 187 -9.41 1.14 -0.76
C SER A 187 -10.53 1.39 -1.75
N ILE A 188 -10.94 0.38 -2.52
CA ILE A 188 -11.91 0.53 -3.60
C ILE A 188 -13.23 -0.12 -3.21
N VAL A 189 -14.31 0.64 -3.38
CA VAL A 189 -15.64 0.16 -2.98
C VAL A 189 -16.70 0.58 -4.00
N GLU A 190 -17.47 -0.38 -4.48
CA GLU A 190 -18.66 -0.11 -5.27
C GLU A 190 -19.82 0.38 -4.38
N ARG A 191 -20.49 1.46 -4.77
CA ARG A 191 -21.65 2.02 -4.07
C ARG A 191 -22.93 1.30 -4.49
N GLY A 192 -23.20 0.19 -3.88
CA GLY A 192 -24.35 -0.62 -4.24
C GLY A 192 -24.29 -1.08 -5.70
N LYS A 193 -25.39 -1.54 -6.24
CA LYS A 193 -25.51 -1.90 -7.68
C LYS A 193 -25.66 -0.67 -8.60
N SER A 194 -25.11 0.49 -8.19
CA SER A 194 -25.27 1.75 -8.93
C SER A 194 -24.22 1.96 -10.03
N GLY A 195 -23.23 1.09 -10.12
CA GLY A 195 -22.06 1.25 -11.01
C GLY A 195 -21.19 2.47 -10.65
N LYS A 196 -21.34 3.01 -9.44
CA LYS A 196 -20.53 4.12 -8.92
C LYS A 196 -19.50 3.57 -7.96
N TRP A 197 -18.25 4.01 -8.11
CA TRP A 197 -17.12 3.53 -7.32
C TRP A 197 -16.51 4.68 -6.51
N ASN A 198 -16.15 4.36 -5.28
CA ASN A 198 -15.45 5.29 -4.40
C ASN A 198 -14.05 4.77 -4.08
N LEU A 199 -13.12 5.70 -3.96
CA LEU A 199 -11.83 5.46 -3.36
C LEU A 199 -11.87 5.96 -1.90
N LYS A 200 -11.70 5.04 -0.94
CA LYS A 200 -11.49 5.29 0.49
C LYS A 200 -10.07 4.81 0.82
N PRO A 201 -9.04 5.63 0.59
CA PRO A 201 -7.66 5.15 0.61
C PRO A 201 -7.26 4.60 1.97
N THR A 202 -6.79 3.36 1.97
CA THR A 202 -6.13 2.71 3.10
C THR A 202 -4.65 2.66 2.77
N ILE A 203 -3.85 3.51 3.43
CA ILE A 203 -2.42 3.66 3.14
C ILE A 203 -1.65 3.49 4.45
N LYS A 204 -0.64 2.62 4.43
CA LYS A 204 0.33 2.47 5.51
C LYS A 204 1.61 3.22 5.17
N VAL A 205 2.22 3.85 6.16
CA VAL A 205 3.53 4.50 6.00
C VAL A 205 4.57 3.65 6.71
N LEU A 206 5.61 3.26 5.97
CA LEU A 206 6.71 2.44 6.45
C LEU A 206 8.02 3.25 6.32
N GLY A 207 8.79 3.36 7.41
CA GLY A 207 10.15 3.89 7.34
C GLY A 207 11.13 2.76 7.01
N THR A 208 11.94 2.90 5.97
CA THR A 208 12.85 1.83 5.51
C THR A 208 13.91 1.47 6.54
N ASN A 209 14.27 2.40 7.42
CA ASN A 209 15.24 2.15 8.50
C ASN A 209 14.73 1.19 9.58
N ASN A 210 13.46 0.77 9.51
CA ASN A 210 12.78 -0.02 10.55
C ASN A 210 12.02 -1.22 9.98
N ILE A 211 12.39 -1.75 8.83
CA ILE A 211 11.71 -2.89 8.18
C ILE A 211 12.63 -4.09 7.98
N ALA A 212 12.01 -5.26 7.87
CA ALA A 212 12.56 -6.46 7.26
C ALA A 212 12.02 -6.59 5.83
N THR A 213 12.78 -7.22 4.97
CA THR A 213 12.35 -7.61 3.62
C THR A 213 12.19 -9.12 3.59
N LEU A 214 11.02 -9.61 3.19
CA LEU A 214 10.79 -11.01 2.90
C LEU A 214 10.50 -11.16 1.41
N ALA A 215 11.26 -12.02 0.76
CA ALA A 215 11.08 -12.37 -0.66
C ALA A 215 10.90 -13.88 -0.79
N GLY A 216 10.46 -14.34 -1.96
CA GLY A 216 10.34 -15.76 -2.24
C GLY A 216 9.72 -16.03 -3.59
N THR A 217 9.56 -17.31 -3.90
CA THR A 217 8.90 -17.77 -5.12
C THR A 217 7.75 -18.70 -4.74
N VAL A 218 6.62 -18.53 -5.42
CA VAL A 218 5.49 -19.45 -5.32
C VAL A 218 5.44 -20.32 -6.56
N THR A 219 5.39 -21.63 -6.35
CA THR A 219 5.31 -22.63 -7.43
C THR A 219 4.10 -23.53 -7.21
N ASP A 220 3.73 -24.29 -8.25
CA ASP A 220 2.87 -25.45 -8.06
C ASP A 220 3.65 -26.64 -7.48
N SER A 221 2.96 -27.75 -7.22
CA SER A 221 3.58 -28.99 -6.72
C SER A 221 4.55 -29.66 -7.71
N ALA A 222 4.56 -29.25 -8.97
CA ALA A 222 5.50 -29.69 -10.00
C ALA A 222 6.74 -28.78 -10.10
N GLY A 223 6.77 -27.68 -9.35
CA GLY A 223 7.85 -26.69 -9.38
C GLY A 223 7.69 -25.61 -10.44
N THR A 224 6.53 -25.49 -11.09
CA THR A 224 6.24 -24.43 -12.07
C THR A 224 5.93 -23.14 -11.33
N PRO A 225 6.61 -22.02 -11.59
CA PRO A 225 6.28 -20.73 -10.99
C PRO A 225 4.84 -20.30 -11.26
N LEU A 226 4.17 -19.77 -10.26
CA LEU A 226 2.77 -19.35 -10.32
C LEU A 226 2.67 -17.83 -10.24
N PRO A 227 2.28 -17.15 -11.32
CA PRO A 227 1.98 -15.73 -11.30
C PRO A 227 0.61 -15.45 -10.66
N GLY A 228 0.43 -14.24 -10.10
CA GLY A 228 -0.86 -13.78 -9.59
C GLY A 228 -1.34 -14.47 -8.31
N VAL A 229 -0.46 -15.18 -7.60
CA VAL A 229 -0.76 -15.74 -6.27
C VAL A 229 -0.74 -14.62 -5.24
N LEU A 230 -1.80 -14.48 -4.45
CA LEU A 230 -1.84 -13.54 -3.35
C LEU A 230 -0.96 -14.04 -2.20
N VAL A 231 0.04 -13.27 -1.82
CA VAL A 231 0.87 -13.51 -0.63
C VAL A 231 0.57 -12.42 0.39
N SER A 232 0.17 -12.82 1.59
CA SER A 232 -0.16 -11.91 2.68
C SER A 232 0.68 -12.19 3.93
N ALA A 233 1.01 -11.13 4.66
CA ALA A 233 1.54 -11.22 6.02
C ALA A 233 0.43 -10.92 7.02
N GLN A 234 0.15 -11.85 7.91
CA GLN A 234 -0.97 -11.78 8.84
C GLN A 234 -0.50 -11.91 10.30
N ILE A 235 -1.24 -11.30 11.21
CA ILE A 235 -1.07 -11.47 12.67
C ILE A 235 -2.33 -12.15 13.19
N TYR A 236 -2.13 -13.23 13.96
CA TYR A 236 -3.21 -13.87 14.69
C TYR A 236 -3.14 -13.49 16.18
N ASN A 237 -4.21 -12.88 16.68
CA ASN A 237 -4.37 -12.50 18.08
C ASN A 237 -5.59 -13.22 18.68
N PRO A 238 -5.42 -14.40 19.30
CA PRO A 238 -6.52 -15.15 19.89
C PRO A 238 -7.22 -14.42 21.05
N ASP A 239 -6.50 -13.50 21.71
CA ASP A 239 -6.98 -12.75 22.89
C ASP A 239 -7.79 -11.50 22.50
N ALA A 240 -7.91 -11.19 21.21
CA ALA A 240 -8.74 -10.08 20.76
C ALA A 240 -10.21 -10.31 21.14
N THR A 241 -10.83 -9.26 21.69
CA THR A 241 -12.22 -9.34 22.17
C THR A 241 -13.22 -9.45 21.02
N ASP A 242 -12.93 -8.71 19.94
CA ASP A 242 -13.76 -8.72 18.74
C ASP A 242 -13.22 -9.72 17.73
N GLU A 243 -14.10 -10.48 17.10
CA GLU A 243 -13.73 -11.53 16.15
C GLU A 243 -13.00 -10.99 14.94
N LYS A 244 -13.36 -9.79 14.46
CA LYS A 244 -12.67 -9.14 13.32
C LYS A 244 -11.20 -8.86 13.61
N ASP A 245 -10.84 -8.59 14.86
CA ASP A 245 -9.50 -8.20 15.29
C ASP A 245 -8.58 -9.40 15.57
N LYS A 246 -9.11 -10.65 15.54
CA LYS A 246 -8.31 -11.86 15.75
C LYS A 246 -7.35 -12.15 14.61
N VAL A 247 -7.72 -11.85 13.38
CA VAL A 247 -6.83 -11.97 12.21
C VAL A 247 -6.69 -10.60 11.57
N ILE A 248 -5.46 -10.11 11.51
CA ILE A 248 -5.13 -8.82 10.91
C ILE A 248 -4.22 -9.08 9.72
N VAL A 249 -4.71 -8.79 8.52
CA VAL A 249 -3.87 -8.76 7.31
C VAL A 249 -3.06 -7.47 7.32
N VAL A 250 -1.75 -7.59 7.50
CA VAL A 250 -0.84 -6.45 7.64
C VAL A 250 -0.46 -5.87 6.30
N THR A 251 -0.10 -6.72 5.34
CA THR A 251 0.21 -6.33 3.96
C THR A 251 0.00 -7.52 3.03
N THR A 252 -0.20 -7.24 1.76
CA THR A 252 -0.38 -8.24 0.70
C THR A 252 0.46 -7.87 -0.52
N THR A 253 0.76 -8.86 -1.35
CA THR A 253 1.34 -8.67 -2.69
C THR A 253 0.88 -9.81 -3.59
N LEU A 254 0.92 -9.63 -4.92
CA LEU A 254 0.77 -10.74 -5.88
C LEU A 254 2.15 -11.22 -6.32
N THR A 255 2.27 -12.50 -6.66
CA THR A 255 3.47 -12.98 -7.33
C THR A 255 3.55 -12.42 -8.75
N ALA A 256 4.76 -12.09 -9.19
CA ALA A 256 5.02 -11.47 -10.47
C ALA A 256 4.56 -12.35 -11.65
N THR A 257 4.06 -11.68 -12.69
CA THR A 257 4.10 -12.18 -14.05
C THR A 257 5.48 -11.84 -14.64
N ASP A 258 5.91 -12.52 -15.69
CA ASP A 258 7.19 -12.22 -16.33
C ASP A 258 7.10 -10.84 -17.00
N ASP A 259 7.49 -9.79 -16.35
CA ASP A 259 7.78 -8.46 -16.94
C ASP A 259 8.06 -7.35 -15.88
N LEU A 260 9.04 -7.54 -15.01
CA LEU A 260 9.51 -6.45 -14.14
C LEU A 260 10.56 -5.56 -14.84
N GLY A 261 10.67 -5.65 -16.18
CA GLY A 261 11.58 -4.83 -16.98
C GLY A 261 13.04 -5.25 -16.87
N THR A 262 13.32 -6.48 -16.45
CA THR A 262 14.66 -7.08 -16.39
C THR A 262 14.83 -8.15 -17.49
N GLU A 263 16.06 -8.67 -17.70
CA GLU A 263 16.31 -9.81 -18.60
C GLU A 263 16.06 -11.19 -17.92
N ALA A 264 15.73 -11.20 -16.62
CA ALA A 264 15.47 -12.40 -15.85
C ALA A 264 13.95 -12.69 -15.83
N ASP A 265 13.60 -13.98 -15.77
CA ASP A 265 12.21 -14.42 -15.56
C ASP A 265 11.89 -14.33 -14.06
N GLU A 266 11.06 -13.39 -13.68
CA GLU A 266 10.59 -13.18 -12.30
C GLU A 266 9.25 -13.85 -12.01
N THR A 267 8.69 -14.62 -12.93
CA THR A 267 7.42 -15.30 -12.74
C THR A 267 7.35 -16.05 -11.40
N GLY A 268 6.28 -15.81 -10.65
CA GLY A 268 6.05 -16.46 -9.36
C GLY A 268 6.83 -15.83 -8.20
N GLN A 269 7.71 -14.86 -8.42
CA GLN A 269 8.44 -14.18 -7.34
C GLN A 269 7.55 -13.16 -6.63
N TYR A 270 7.81 -12.97 -5.33
CA TYR A 270 7.16 -11.95 -4.51
C TYR A 270 8.14 -11.26 -3.57
N LYS A 271 7.79 -10.06 -3.13
CA LYS A 271 8.52 -9.31 -2.11
C LYS A 271 7.56 -8.49 -1.26
N ILE A 272 7.72 -8.56 0.07
CA ILE A 272 6.96 -7.77 1.05
C ILE A 272 7.90 -7.12 2.06
N TYR A 273 7.46 -5.99 2.61
CA TYR A 273 8.17 -5.21 3.61
C TYR A 273 7.40 -5.25 4.93
N LEU A 274 8.07 -5.58 6.04
CA LEU A 274 7.44 -5.82 7.32
C LEU A 274 8.17 -5.08 8.45
N LYS A 275 7.41 -4.50 9.37
CA LYS A 275 7.97 -4.05 10.65
C LYS A 275 8.45 -5.26 11.46
N PRO A 276 9.45 -5.10 12.36
CA PRO A 276 9.81 -6.18 13.27
C PRO A 276 8.60 -6.72 14.03
N GLY A 277 8.46 -8.04 14.07
CA GLY A 277 7.31 -8.70 14.67
C GLY A 277 7.14 -10.15 14.22
N GLU A 278 6.13 -10.80 14.75
CA GLU A 278 5.75 -12.19 14.40
C GLU A 278 4.58 -12.17 13.42
N TYR A 279 4.69 -12.94 12.35
CA TYR A 279 3.71 -13.03 11.28
C TYR A 279 3.43 -14.47 10.88
N ILE A 280 2.29 -14.64 10.23
CA ILE A 280 1.99 -15.83 9.42
C ILE A 280 1.98 -15.33 7.97
N ILE A 281 2.88 -15.88 7.16
CA ILE A 281 2.85 -15.60 5.71
C ILE A 281 1.93 -16.62 5.08
N VAL A 282 0.98 -16.14 4.28
CA VAL A 282 -0.07 -16.95 3.65
C VAL A 282 -0.01 -16.74 2.15
N ALA A 283 0.09 -17.83 1.40
CA ALA A 283 -0.03 -17.81 -0.07
C ALA A 283 -1.35 -18.46 -0.48
N THR A 284 -2.17 -17.74 -1.24
CA THR A 284 -3.50 -18.17 -1.69
C THR A 284 -3.70 -17.94 -3.18
N ALA A 285 -4.37 -18.87 -3.86
CA ALA A 285 -4.82 -18.74 -5.23
C ALA A 285 -6.10 -19.55 -5.44
N THR A 286 -6.96 -19.14 -6.37
CA THR A 286 -8.32 -19.67 -6.57
C THR A 286 -8.35 -21.19 -6.84
N ASP A 287 -7.36 -21.71 -7.55
CA ASP A 287 -7.30 -23.12 -7.96
C ASP A 287 -6.35 -23.97 -7.12
N TYR A 288 -5.91 -23.43 -5.94
CA TYR A 288 -4.92 -24.07 -5.08
C TYR A 288 -5.36 -24.04 -3.61
N TYR A 289 -4.93 -25.04 -2.85
CA TYR A 289 -5.01 -25.00 -1.40
C TYR A 289 -4.01 -23.98 -0.84
N SER A 290 -4.46 -23.18 0.12
CA SER A 290 -3.62 -22.17 0.78
C SER A 290 -2.44 -22.82 1.50
N GLN A 291 -1.28 -22.16 1.49
CA GLN A 291 -0.10 -22.56 2.23
C GLN A 291 0.31 -21.46 3.21
N THR A 292 0.89 -21.86 4.34
CA THR A 292 1.31 -20.91 5.38
C THR A 292 2.71 -21.22 5.89
N ALA A 293 3.41 -20.16 6.33
CA ALA A 293 4.68 -20.28 7.05
C ALA A 293 4.73 -19.24 8.19
N PRO A 294 5.18 -19.64 9.41
CA PRO A 294 5.48 -18.66 10.44
C PRO A 294 6.74 -17.86 10.04
N TYR A 295 6.73 -16.56 10.31
CA TYR A 295 7.86 -15.70 10.05
C TYR A 295 8.06 -14.68 11.17
N THR A 296 9.31 -14.50 11.60
CA THR A 296 9.70 -13.46 12.55
C THR A 296 10.54 -12.43 11.82
N ALA A 297 9.93 -11.27 11.56
CA ALA A 297 10.60 -10.14 10.93
C ALA A 297 11.59 -9.51 11.92
N VAL A 298 12.86 -9.48 11.54
CA VAL A 298 13.93 -8.84 12.31
C VAL A 298 14.40 -7.59 11.54
N LEU A 299 14.67 -6.52 12.27
CA LEU A 299 15.12 -5.27 11.72
C LEU A 299 16.27 -5.45 10.72
N ASN A 300 16.13 -4.87 9.53
CA ASN A 300 17.11 -4.93 8.42
C ASN A 300 17.41 -6.34 7.89
N ALA A 301 16.64 -7.35 8.29
CA ALA A 301 16.76 -8.69 7.70
C ALA A 301 16.27 -8.69 6.25
N VAL A 302 16.92 -9.51 5.43
CA VAL A 302 16.49 -9.87 4.08
C VAL A 302 16.41 -11.38 4.05
N ASP A 303 15.20 -11.90 4.12
CA ASP A 303 14.94 -13.33 4.24
C ASP A 303 14.19 -13.85 3.02
N GLN A 304 14.20 -15.18 2.87
CA GLN A 304 13.50 -15.87 1.80
C GLN A 304 12.52 -16.90 2.37
N GLN A 305 11.29 -16.94 1.81
CA GLN A 305 10.28 -17.93 2.09
C GLN A 305 9.59 -18.34 0.78
N ASP A 306 9.79 -19.57 0.37
CA ASP A 306 9.16 -20.12 -0.82
C ASP A 306 7.91 -20.93 -0.45
N PHE A 307 6.96 -21.03 -1.39
CA PHE A 307 5.75 -21.83 -1.26
C PHE A 307 5.56 -22.75 -2.46
N ALA A 308 5.06 -23.98 -2.20
CA ALA A 308 4.65 -24.92 -3.23
C ALA A 308 3.17 -25.26 -3.04
N LEU A 309 2.30 -24.66 -3.87
CA LEU A 309 0.85 -24.83 -3.74
C LEU A 309 0.39 -26.15 -4.38
N THR A 310 -0.61 -26.76 -3.75
CA THR A 310 -1.24 -27.99 -4.26
C THR A 310 -2.52 -27.64 -5.00
N PRO A 311 -2.68 -28.01 -6.29
CA PRO A 311 -3.90 -27.78 -7.04
C PRO A 311 -5.11 -28.47 -6.38
N VAL A 312 -6.25 -27.77 -6.34
CA VAL A 312 -7.51 -28.34 -5.79
C VAL A 312 -8.25 -29.23 -6.79
N GLY A 313 -7.97 -29.09 -8.09
CA GLY A 313 -8.72 -29.77 -9.15
C GLY A 313 -10.20 -29.43 -9.11
N ASP A 314 -11.07 -30.46 -9.06
CA ASP A 314 -12.51 -30.29 -8.96
C ASP A 314 -13.02 -30.06 -7.51
N ASN A 315 -12.13 -30.06 -6.51
CA ASN A 315 -12.49 -29.87 -5.10
C ASN A 315 -12.63 -28.39 -4.74
N LYS A 316 -13.55 -27.71 -5.40
CA LYS A 316 -13.87 -26.30 -5.16
C LYS A 316 -15.36 -26.04 -5.39
N GLY A 317 -15.86 -25.01 -4.71
CA GLY A 317 -17.26 -24.64 -4.80
C GLY A 317 -17.45 -23.14 -4.63
N THR A 318 -18.61 -22.66 -5.08
CA THR A 318 -19.00 -21.27 -5.00
C THR A 318 -19.81 -21.01 -3.73
N ILE A 319 -19.42 -20.00 -2.98
CA ILE A 319 -20.13 -19.52 -1.80
C ILE A 319 -20.96 -18.30 -2.19
N SER A 320 -22.17 -18.23 -1.67
CA SER A 320 -23.03 -17.05 -1.73
C SER A 320 -23.66 -16.78 -0.37
N GLY A 321 -24.16 -15.58 -0.18
CA GLY A 321 -24.87 -15.17 1.02
C GLY A 321 -25.46 -13.78 0.82
N GLU A 322 -26.13 -13.25 1.83
CA GLU A 322 -26.83 -11.98 1.77
C GLU A 322 -26.47 -11.09 2.94
N VAL A 323 -26.34 -9.79 2.67
CA VAL A 323 -26.14 -8.76 3.71
C VAL A 323 -27.38 -7.85 3.72
N LEU A 324 -27.96 -7.63 4.90
CA LEU A 324 -29.03 -6.66 5.11
C LEU A 324 -28.45 -5.41 5.77
N LEU A 325 -28.72 -4.24 5.21
CA LEU A 325 -28.28 -2.94 5.69
C LEU A 325 -29.47 -2.05 6.01
N ALA A 326 -29.28 -1.08 6.92
CA ALA A 326 -30.29 -0.07 7.18
C ALA A 326 -30.46 0.87 5.98
N ASP A 327 -31.67 1.44 5.81
CA ASP A 327 -31.94 2.44 4.78
C ASP A 327 -30.95 3.62 4.88
N ASN A 328 -30.36 3.98 3.75
CA ASN A 328 -29.34 5.06 3.63
C ASN A 328 -28.01 4.79 4.34
N GLU A 329 -27.69 3.52 4.65
CA GLU A 329 -26.36 3.17 5.15
C GLU A 329 -25.27 3.54 4.13
N THR A 330 -24.18 4.11 4.62
CA THR A 330 -23.03 4.56 3.82
C THR A 330 -21.75 3.82 4.14
N GLU A 331 -21.75 3.04 5.23
CA GLU A 331 -20.62 2.20 5.62
C GLU A 331 -20.64 0.87 4.86
N PHE A 332 -19.48 0.21 4.86
CA PHE A 332 -19.26 -1.01 4.11
C PHE A 332 -19.11 -2.19 5.04
N VAL A 333 -19.59 -3.35 4.60
CA VAL A 333 -19.37 -4.62 5.29
C VAL A 333 -18.13 -5.28 4.67
N THR A 334 -17.11 -5.52 5.48
CA THR A 334 -15.97 -6.37 5.12
C THR A 334 -16.31 -7.82 5.48
N ILE A 335 -16.19 -8.73 4.52
CA ILE A 335 -16.40 -10.16 4.67
C ILE A 335 -15.05 -10.85 4.57
N SER A 336 -14.61 -11.51 5.64
CA SER A 336 -13.35 -12.24 5.74
C SER A 336 -13.64 -13.74 5.79
N PHE A 337 -13.09 -14.52 4.88
CA PHE A 337 -13.14 -15.99 4.90
C PHE A 337 -11.84 -16.49 5.51
N ARG A 338 -11.97 -17.27 6.59
CA ARG A 338 -10.85 -17.74 7.39
C ARG A 338 -10.80 -19.26 7.44
N GLN A 339 -9.59 -19.77 7.55
CA GLN A 339 -9.31 -21.20 7.82
C GLN A 339 -8.47 -21.35 9.09
N SER A 340 -8.62 -22.49 9.77
CA SER A 340 -7.77 -22.87 10.88
C SER A 340 -6.54 -23.61 10.39
N VAL A 341 -5.36 -23.19 10.83
CA VAL A 341 -4.08 -23.85 10.57
C VAL A 341 -3.40 -24.11 11.92
N GLY A 342 -3.49 -25.36 12.38
CA GLY A 342 -3.08 -25.71 13.74
C GLY A 342 -3.98 -25.02 14.77
N ASP A 343 -3.37 -24.22 15.63
CA ASP A 343 -4.04 -23.44 16.69
C ASP A 343 -4.30 -21.97 16.27
N LYS A 344 -4.04 -21.62 15.01
CA LYS A 344 -4.16 -20.26 14.49
C LYS A 344 -5.24 -20.18 13.43
N GLU A 345 -5.84 -18.99 13.28
CA GLU A 345 -6.70 -18.66 12.16
C GLU A 345 -5.95 -17.77 11.17
N ILE A 346 -6.24 -17.95 9.89
CA ILE A 346 -5.74 -17.12 8.79
C ILE A 346 -6.89 -16.66 7.92
N GLU A 347 -6.79 -15.48 7.33
CA GLU A 347 -7.65 -15.06 6.24
C GLU A 347 -7.12 -15.63 4.91
N VAL A 348 -7.98 -16.31 4.18
CA VAL A 348 -7.66 -16.87 2.85
C VAL A 348 -8.30 -16.10 1.71
N ALA A 349 -9.34 -15.33 2.02
CA ALA A 349 -10.00 -14.46 1.09
C ALA A 349 -10.81 -13.38 1.82
N SER A 350 -11.03 -12.24 1.19
CA SER A 350 -11.94 -11.21 1.67
C SER A 350 -12.59 -10.45 0.53
N LEU A 351 -13.76 -9.90 0.82
CA LEU A 351 -14.46 -9.00 -0.08
C LEU A 351 -15.17 -7.89 0.72
N THR A 352 -15.51 -6.81 0.05
CA THR A 352 -16.20 -5.68 0.67
C THR A 352 -17.52 -5.44 -0.06
N VAL A 353 -18.60 -5.34 0.71
CA VAL A 353 -19.97 -5.14 0.21
C VAL A 353 -20.48 -3.77 0.66
N GLY A 354 -20.94 -2.96 -0.28
CA GLY A 354 -21.46 -1.61 -0.02
C GLY A 354 -22.95 -1.45 -0.28
N ALA A 355 -23.69 -2.54 -0.40
CA ALA A 355 -25.13 -2.54 -0.66
C ALA A 355 -25.84 -3.69 0.03
N GLU A 356 -27.11 -3.46 0.36
CA GLU A 356 -28.03 -4.51 0.77
C GLU A 356 -28.24 -5.52 -0.36
N GLY A 357 -28.28 -6.80 -0.01
CA GLY A 357 -28.61 -7.92 -0.89
C GLY A 357 -27.54 -8.99 -0.95
N PRO A 358 -27.65 -9.91 -1.91
CA PRO A 358 -26.67 -10.96 -2.09
C PRO A 358 -25.33 -10.37 -2.53
N PHE A 359 -24.23 -10.84 -1.91
CA PHE A 359 -22.90 -10.58 -2.43
C PHE A 359 -22.60 -11.52 -3.61
N ASP A 360 -21.66 -11.10 -4.46
CA ASP A 360 -21.29 -11.87 -5.63
C ASP A 360 -20.72 -13.25 -5.23
N PRO A 361 -21.05 -14.31 -5.97
CA PRO A 361 -20.57 -15.64 -5.71
C PRO A 361 -19.04 -15.71 -5.71
N PHE A 362 -18.47 -16.29 -4.65
CA PHE A 362 -17.03 -16.37 -4.44
C PHE A 362 -16.55 -17.82 -4.46
N LEU A 363 -15.51 -18.13 -5.24
CA LEU A 363 -15.00 -19.49 -5.43
C LEU A 363 -13.90 -19.80 -4.41
N LEU A 364 -14.07 -20.90 -3.64
CA LEU A 364 -13.09 -21.38 -2.67
C LEU A 364 -12.83 -22.89 -2.82
N PRO A 365 -11.65 -23.39 -2.41
CA PRO A 365 -11.40 -24.82 -2.22
C PRO A 365 -12.38 -25.48 -1.24
N TYR A 366 -12.64 -26.78 -1.38
CA TYR A 366 -13.39 -27.50 -0.35
C TYR A 366 -12.63 -27.52 0.98
N GLY A 367 -13.36 -27.33 2.07
CA GLY A 367 -12.77 -27.26 3.41
C GLY A 367 -13.70 -26.63 4.44
N ASP A 368 -13.19 -26.54 5.67
CA ASP A 368 -13.86 -25.87 6.77
C ASP A 368 -13.44 -24.41 6.82
N TYR A 369 -14.41 -23.54 6.99
CA TYR A 369 -14.24 -22.08 6.99
C TYR A 369 -14.97 -21.43 8.15
N LYS A 370 -14.46 -20.29 8.56
CA LYS A 370 -15.16 -19.29 9.33
C LYS A 370 -15.34 -18.06 8.46
N VAL A 371 -16.55 -17.54 8.34
CA VAL A 371 -16.80 -16.22 7.79
C VAL A 371 -16.95 -15.23 8.94
N VAL A 372 -16.31 -14.07 8.78
CA VAL A 372 -16.38 -12.95 9.75
C VAL A 372 -16.79 -11.72 8.96
N LEU A 373 -17.90 -11.10 9.36
CA LEU A 373 -18.42 -9.88 8.75
C LEU A 373 -18.30 -8.74 9.76
N SER A 374 -17.73 -7.64 9.33
CA SER A 374 -17.57 -6.46 10.17
C SER A 374 -18.00 -5.19 9.44
N MET A 375 -18.64 -4.29 10.17
CA MET A 375 -19.08 -2.99 9.72
C MET A 375 -18.83 -1.96 10.82
N THR A 376 -18.39 -0.76 10.45
CA THR A 376 -18.13 0.33 11.42
C THR A 376 -19.41 0.67 12.19
N GLY A 377 -19.35 0.67 13.54
CA GLY A 377 -20.48 1.01 14.39
C GLY A 377 -21.43 -0.16 14.69
N HIS A 378 -21.19 -1.35 14.17
CA HIS A 378 -22.01 -2.54 14.40
C HIS A 378 -21.22 -3.66 15.05
N GLU A 379 -21.93 -4.61 15.69
CA GLU A 379 -21.32 -5.82 16.22
C GLU A 379 -20.82 -6.73 15.08
N THR A 380 -19.63 -7.28 15.24
CA THR A 380 -19.06 -8.23 14.29
C THR A 380 -19.88 -9.52 14.30
N GLN A 381 -20.26 -9.98 13.12
CA GLN A 381 -20.97 -11.27 12.96
C GLN A 381 -20.00 -12.33 12.44
N SER A 382 -20.18 -13.56 12.89
CA SER A 382 -19.39 -14.68 12.38
C SER A 382 -20.16 -16.00 12.38
N SER A 383 -19.82 -16.87 11.42
CA SER A 383 -20.40 -18.20 11.29
C SER A 383 -19.33 -19.17 10.78
N THR A 384 -19.49 -20.45 11.07
CA THR A 384 -18.64 -21.53 10.53
C THR A 384 -19.44 -22.38 9.57
N PHE A 385 -18.79 -22.85 8.50
CA PHE A 385 -19.39 -23.72 7.51
C PHE A 385 -18.35 -24.68 6.92
N THR A 386 -18.80 -25.79 6.37
CA THR A 386 -17.99 -26.70 5.57
C THR A 386 -18.41 -26.57 4.12
N LEU A 387 -17.49 -26.25 3.23
CA LEU A 387 -17.71 -26.28 1.79
C LEU A 387 -17.26 -27.63 1.26
N ASP A 388 -18.20 -28.46 0.83
CA ASP A 388 -18.00 -29.80 0.27
C ASP A 388 -18.85 -30.07 -0.99
N ALA A 389 -19.47 -29.02 -1.51
CA ALA A 389 -20.34 -29.05 -2.69
C ALA A 389 -20.03 -27.92 -3.67
N ALA A 390 -20.44 -28.06 -4.91
CA ALA A 390 -20.20 -27.08 -5.99
C ALA A 390 -20.79 -25.69 -5.68
N THR A 391 -21.84 -25.61 -4.85
CA THR A 391 -22.45 -24.35 -4.40
C THR A 391 -22.91 -24.48 -2.97
N LEU A 392 -22.70 -23.42 -2.18
CA LEU A 392 -23.15 -23.32 -0.79
C LEU A 392 -23.65 -21.90 -0.51
N GLU A 393 -24.86 -21.80 0.05
CA GLU A 393 -25.39 -20.54 0.58
C GLU A 393 -25.12 -20.52 2.09
N ILE A 394 -24.38 -19.49 2.58
CA ILE A 394 -23.97 -19.39 3.98
C ILE A 394 -24.91 -18.56 4.83
N GLY A 395 -26.03 -18.07 4.26
CA GLY A 395 -27.11 -17.38 4.95
C GLY A 395 -27.09 -15.86 4.82
N THR A 396 -27.90 -15.25 5.67
CA THR A 396 -28.12 -13.79 5.70
C THR A 396 -27.48 -13.20 6.94
N PHE A 397 -26.78 -12.08 6.78
CA PHE A 397 -26.13 -11.33 7.85
C PHE A 397 -26.78 -9.95 7.96
N ASP A 398 -27.34 -9.64 9.15
CA ASP A 398 -28.22 -8.49 9.37
C ASP A 398 -27.50 -7.38 10.14
N PHE A 399 -27.26 -6.24 9.48
CA PHE A 399 -26.70 -5.00 10.03
C PHE A 399 -27.73 -3.87 10.05
N THR A 400 -29.03 -4.18 10.03
CA THR A 400 -30.09 -3.16 10.09
C THR A 400 -30.23 -2.52 11.48
N THR A 401 -29.67 -3.15 12.53
CA THR A 401 -29.68 -2.65 13.92
C THR A 401 -28.24 -2.50 14.43
N LEU A 402 -28.03 -1.46 15.28
CA LEU A 402 -26.75 -1.18 15.94
C LEU A 402 -26.44 -2.20 17.04
#